data_57e4474dd326f134214f47fad6e4dff7
#
_entry.id   57e4474dd326f134214f47fad6e4dff7
#
_cell.length_a   1.000
_cell.length_b   1.000
_cell.length_c   1.000
_cell.angle_alpha   90.00
_cell.angle_beta   90.00
_cell.angle_gamma   90.00
#
_symmetry.space_group_name_H-M   'P 1'
#
loop_
_entity.id
_entity.type
_entity.pdbx_description
1 polymer ?
#
loop_
_entity_poly.entity_id
_entity_poly.type
_entity_poly.pdbx_seq_one_letter_code
_entity_poly.pdbx_strand_id
1 'polypeptide(L)'
;LADHARNLEMNVNMVTCGGQATVPMVAAVSRVQPVSYGEIIATVSSKSVGPGTRQNIDEFTRTTAGAVEKVGGAKQGKAIIIINPAEPPLMMRDTVHCLTEGEPDQAAITESVEQMVAEVQKYVPGYKLVNGPVFDGNRVSMFMEVEGLGDFLPKYAGNLDIMTAAALRTADMFAEEVDKNVISL
;
A
#
# COMPACT_ATOMS: atom_id res chain seq x y z
N LEU A 1 9.34 12.99 1.76
CA LEU A 1 8.77 14.20 2.39
C LEU A 1 9.70 15.40 2.33
N ALA A 2 10.99 15.28 2.67
CA ALA A 2 11.92 16.41 2.67
C ALA A 2 12.00 17.12 1.29
N ASP A 3 12.02 16.37 0.19
CA ASP A 3 12.04 16.96 -1.16
C ASP A 3 10.70 17.63 -1.50
N HIS A 4 9.59 17.01 -1.11
CA HIS A 4 8.24 17.54 -1.25
C HIS A 4 8.10 18.88 -0.51
N ALA A 5 8.56 18.91 0.71
CA ALA A 5 8.55 20.11 1.55
C ALA A 5 9.47 21.23 1.04
N ARG A 6 10.66 20.90 0.51
CA ARG A 6 11.56 21.89 -0.11
C ARG A 6 10.96 22.55 -1.33
N ASN A 7 10.07 21.86 -2.05
CA ASN A 7 9.33 22.41 -3.18
C ASN A 7 8.09 23.21 -2.77
N LEU A 8 7.85 23.43 -1.47
CA LEU A 8 6.66 24.11 -0.90
C LEU A 8 5.34 23.46 -1.34
N GLU A 9 5.36 22.16 -1.59
CA GLU A 9 4.18 21.39 -1.93
C GLU A 9 3.45 21.00 -0.65
N MET A 10 2.36 21.68 -0.34
CA MET A 10 1.58 21.51 0.91
C MET A 10 0.44 20.50 0.78
N ASN A 11 0.32 19.83 -0.36
CA ASN A 11 -0.74 18.86 -0.63
C ASN A 11 -0.15 17.48 -0.90
N VAL A 12 -0.61 16.47 -0.16
CA VAL A 12 -0.17 15.07 -0.29
C VAL A 12 -1.35 14.22 -0.72
N ASN A 13 -1.19 13.50 -1.82
CA ASN A 13 -2.17 12.54 -2.27
C ASN A 13 -1.94 11.20 -1.55
N MET A 14 -2.92 10.77 -0.74
CA MET A 14 -2.87 9.49 -0.01
C MET A 14 -3.22 8.28 -0.89
N VAL A 15 -3.45 8.48 -2.18
CA VAL A 15 -3.77 7.44 -3.16
C VAL A 15 -5.12 6.76 -2.87
N THR A 16 -5.10 5.52 -2.36
CA THR A 16 -6.29 4.72 -2.02
C THR A 16 -5.94 3.76 -0.88
N CYS A 17 -6.94 3.17 -0.24
CA CYS A 17 -6.72 2.16 0.78
C CYS A 17 -5.94 0.94 0.24
N GLY A 18 -6.30 0.45 -0.93
CA GLY A 18 -5.55 -0.61 -1.60
C GLY A 18 -4.14 -0.17 -1.96
N GLY A 19 -3.94 1.09 -2.38
CA GLY A 19 -2.62 1.66 -2.64
C GLY A 19 -1.76 1.70 -1.38
N GLN A 20 -2.30 2.17 -0.26
CA GLN A 20 -1.58 2.19 1.02
C GLN A 20 -1.16 0.79 1.50
N ALA A 21 -1.99 -0.22 1.25
CA ALA A 21 -1.69 -1.59 1.62
C ALA A 21 -0.65 -2.26 0.70
N THR A 22 -0.61 -1.93 -0.57
CA THR A 22 0.09 -2.72 -1.59
C THR A 22 1.30 -2.04 -2.23
N VAL A 23 1.26 -0.73 -2.45
CA VAL A 23 2.37 0.01 -3.07
C VAL A 23 3.67 -0.12 -2.29
N PRO A 24 3.68 -0.13 -0.94
CA PRO A 24 4.90 -0.41 -0.17
C PRO A 24 5.54 -1.76 -0.52
N MET A 25 4.74 -2.79 -0.82
CA MET A 25 5.27 -4.10 -1.20
C MET A 25 5.90 -4.07 -2.60
N VAL A 26 5.28 -3.36 -3.55
CA VAL A 26 5.89 -3.15 -4.87
C VAL A 26 7.22 -2.40 -4.73
N ALA A 27 7.25 -1.35 -3.91
CA ALA A 27 8.47 -0.58 -3.63
C ALA A 27 9.56 -1.43 -2.94
N ALA A 28 9.16 -2.36 -2.06
CA ALA A 28 10.09 -3.28 -1.41
C ALA A 28 10.79 -4.21 -2.41
N VAL A 29 10.11 -4.64 -3.47
CA VAL A 29 10.72 -5.42 -4.56
C VAL A 29 11.55 -4.51 -5.46
N SER A 30 10.99 -3.39 -5.91
CA SER A 30 11.63 -2.52 -6.92
C SER A 30 12.91 -1.84 -6.45
N ARG A 31 13.06 -1.59 -5.14
CA ARG A 31 14.32 -1.05 -4.59
C ARG A 31 15.48 -2.05 -4.59
N VAL A 32 15.19 -3.34 -4.73
CA VAL A 32 16.20 -4.42 -4.85
C VAL A 32 16.51 -4.68 -6.32
N GLN A 33 15.45 -4.79 -7.13
CA GLN A 33 15.59 -5.20 -8.53
C GLN A 33 14.49 -4.52 -9.37
N PRO A 34 14.78 -4.08 -10.61
CA PRO A 34 13.80 -3.46 -11.48
C PRO A 34 12.57 -4.34 -11.71
N VAL A 35 11.38 -3.73 -11.59
CA VAL A 35 10.08 -4.37 -11.80
C VAL A 35 9.50 -3.89 -13.12
N SER A 36 9.30 -4.80 -14.08
CA SER A 36 8.71 -4.48 -15.38
C SER A 36 7.20 -4.28 -15.30
N TYR A 37 6.53 -5.02 -14.41
CA TYR A 37 5.08 -4.97 -14.21
C TYR A 37 4.71 -5.23 -12.76
N GLY A 38 3.85 -4.39 -12.21
CA GLY A 38 3.27 -4.55 -10.88
C GLY A 38 1.74 -4.61 -10.95
N GLU A 39 1.13 -5.64 -10.35
CA GLU A 39 -0.32 -5.77 -10.25
C GLU A 39 -0.73 -5.91 -8.79
N ILE A 40 -1.77 -5.17 -8.41
CA ILE A 40 -2.38 -5.29 -7.10
C ILE A 40 -3.85 -5.67 -7.21
N ILE A 41 -4.30 -6.54 -6.33
CA ILE A 41 -5.70 -6.91 -6.17
C ILE A 41 -6.08 -6.61 -4.71
N ALA A 42 -6.91 -5.58 -4.49
CA ALA A 42 -7.42 -5.22 -3.18
C ALA A 42 -8.82 -5.81 -2.98
N THR A 43 -8.99 -6.63 -1.95
CA THR A 43 -10.28 -7.22 -1.59
C THR A 43 -10.76 -6.64 -0.28
N VAL A 44 -11.89 -5.95 -0.31
CA VAL A 44 -12.49 -5.28 0.85
C VAL A 44 -13.92 -5.77 1.10
N SER A 45 -14.35 -5.73 2.36
CA SER A 45 -15.74 -6.03 2.69
C SER A 45 -16.69 -5.02 2.05
N SER A 46 -17.78 -5.51 1.49
CA SER A 46 -18.85 -4.66 0.96
C SER A 46 -19.40 -3.67 2.00
N LYS A 47 -19.35 -4.01 3.30
CA LYS A 47 -19.80 -3.16 4.39
C LYS A 47 -18.88 -1.98 4.69
N SER A 48 -17.61 -2.04 4.27
CA SER A 48 -16.63 -0.95 4.46
C SER A 48 -16.44 -0.09 3.21
N VAL A 49 -17.31 -0.22 2.20
CA VAL A 49 -17.24 0.53 0.95
C VAL A 49 -18.50 1.37 0.78
N GLY A 50 -18.33 2.68 0.87
CA GLY A 50 -19.42 3.64 0.71
C GLY A 50 -19.82 3.90 -0.75
N PRO A 51 -20.89 4.70 -0.98
CA PRO A 51 -21.38 5.02 -2.31
C PRO A 51 -20.35 5.78 -3.17
N GLY A 52 -19.50 6.62 -2.56
CA GLY A 52 -18.48 7.37 -3.28
C GLY A 52 -17.48 6.45 -4.01
N THR A 53 -16.93 5.45 -3.32
CA THR A 53 -16.03 4.47 -3.95
C THR A 53 -16.73 3.66 -5.03
N ARG A 54 -18.00 3.27 -4.80
CA ARG A 54 -18.76 2.47 -5.77
C ARG A 54 -19.05 3.24 -7.06
N GLN A 55 -19.23 4.55 -6.97
CA GLN A 55 -19.46 5.44 -8.12
C GLN A 55 -18.15 5.78 -8.86
N ASN A 56 -17.00 5.65 -8.20
CA ASN A 56 -15.69 6.07 -8.68
C ASN A 56 -14.68 4.90 -8.74
N ILE A 57 -15.11 3.70 -9.09
CA ILE A 57 -14.22 2.52 -9.22
C ILE A 57 -13.08 2.76 -10.22
N ASP A 58 -13.37 3.45 -11.33
CA ASP A 58 -12.35 3.78 -12.33
C ASP A 58 -11.28 4.73 -11.78
N GLU A 59 -11.66 5.66 -10.89
CA GLU A 59 -10.72 6.54 -10.20
C GLU A 59 -9.79 5.73 -9.28
N PHE A 60 -10.36 4.80 -8.50
CA PHE A 60 -9.57 3.88 -7.68
C PHE A 60 -8.52 3.15 -8.50
N THR A 61 -8.94 2.53 -9.60
CA THR A 61 -8.04 1.70 -10.43
C THR A 61 -6.95 2.53 -11.09
N ARG A 62 -7.27 3.69 -11.66
CA ARG A 62 -6.29 4.59 -12.29
C ARG A 62 -5.30 5.17 -11.30
N THR A 63 -5.79 5.70 -10.18
CA THR A 63 -4.94 6.32 -9.16
C THR A 63 -4.01 5.31 -8.54
N THR A 64 -4.52 4.11 -8.22
CA THR A 64 -3.70 3.05 -7.63
C THR A 64 -2.66 2.50 -8.62
N ALA A 65 -3.05 2.27 -9.88
CA ALA A 65 -2.10 1.83 -10.92
C ALA A 65 -0.98 2.86 -11.12
N GLY A 66 -1.33 4.15 -11.18
CA GLY A 66 -0.34 5.22 -11.25
C GLY A 66 0.59 5.30 -10.03
N ALA A 67 0.12 4.95 -8.84
CA ALA A 67 0.96 4.88 -7.66
C ALA A 67 1.89 3.65 -7.68
N VAL A 68 1.45 2.50 -8.20
CA VAL A 68 2.30 1.32 -8.43
C VAL A 68 3.49 1.68 -9.33
N GLU A 69 3.27 2.54 -10.33
CA GLU A 69 4.34 3.01 -11.22
C GLU A 69 5.23 4.08 -10.53
N LYS A 70 4.63 5.18 -10.09
CA LYS A 70 5.35 6.39 -9.66
C LYS A 70 6.00 6.25 -8.28
N VAL A 71 5.36 5.51 -7.38
CA VAL A 71 5.81 5.32 -5.99
C VAL A 71 6.36 3.91 -5.80
N GLY A 72 5.66 2.90 -6.33
CA GLY A 72 6.08 1.51 -6.28
C GLY A 72 7.30 1.19 -7.15
N GLY A 73 7.55 1.98 -8.19
CA GLY A 73 8.72 1.83 -9.06
C GLY A 73 8.57 0.76 -10.15
N ALA A 74 7.37 0.24 -10.38
CA ALA A 74 7.11 -0.63 -11.52
C ALA A 74 7.03 0.17 -12.82
N LYS A 75 7.52 -0.38 -13.94
CA LYS A 75 7.41 0.29 -15.25
C LYS A 75 5.97 0.37 -15.75
N GLN A 76 5.16 -0.63 -15.41
CA GLN A 76 3.73 -0.68 -15.72
C GLN A 76 2.97 -1.15 -14.49
N GLY A 77 1.90 -0.44 -14.15
CA GLY A 77 1.04 -0.72 -13.00
C GLY A 77 -0.36 -1.14 -13.39
N LYS A 78 -0.95 -2.05 -12.61
CA LYS A 78 -2.35 -2.41 -12.70
C LYS A 78 -2.96 -2.55 -11.31
N ALA A 79 -4.20 -2.11 -11.15
CA ALA A 79 -4.94 -2.24 -9.92
C ALA A 79 -6.32 -2.83 -10.17
N ILE A 80 -6.74 -3.73 -9.28
CA ILE A 80 -8.05 -4.35 -9.26
C ILE A 80 -8.64 -4.19 -7.86
N ILE A 81 -9.91 -3.85 -7.75
CA ILE A 81 -10.64 -3.88 -6.48
C ILE A 81 -11.75 -4.93 -6.54
N ILE A 82 -11.86 -5.71 -5.48
CA ILE A 82 -12.92 -6.69 -5.26
C ILE A 82 -13.73 -6.26 -4.04
N ILE A 83 -15.00 -5.93 -4.25
CA ILE A 83 -15.93 -5.60 -3.18
C ILE A 83 -16.67 -6.90 -2.81
N ASN A 84 -16.30 -7.48 -1.67
CA ASN A 84 -16.76 -8.81 -1.27
C ASN A 84 -17.99 -8.73 -0.35
N PRO A 85 -19.13 -9.36 -0.72
CA PRO A 85 -20.36 -9.34 0.06
C PRO A 85 -20.47 -10.45 1.13
N ALA A 86 -19.40 -11.20 1.41
CA ALA A 86 -19.43 -12.32 2.35
C ALA A 86 -19.95 -11.93 3.75
N GLU A 87 -20.65 -12.87 4.39
CA GLU A 87 -21.07 -12.83 5.77
C GLU A 87 -20.54 -14.07 6.51
N PRO A 88 -19.81 -13.87 7.64
CA PRO A 88 -19.41 -12.61 8.24
C PRO A 88 -18.45 -11.82 7.34
N PRO A 89 -18.38 -10.45 7.50
CA PRO A 89 -17.49 -9.62 6.71
C PRO A 89 -16.03 -10.07 6.83
N LEU A 90 -15.34 -10.19 5.69
CA LEU A 90 -13.92 -10.54 5.69
C LEU A 90 -13.04 -9.33 6.05
N MET A 91 -11.88 -9.58 6.62
CA MET A 91 -10.80 -8.60 6.73
C MET A 91 -10.32 -8.18 5.34
N MET A 92 -9.79 -6.96 5.21
CA MET A 92 -9.15 -6.54 3.98
C MET A 92 -8.02 -7.49 3.63
N ARG A 93 -8.02 -7.99 2.40
CA ARG A 93 -6.97 -8.87 1.85
C ARG A 93 -6.49 -8.38 0.53
N ASP A 94 -5.19 -8.33 0.39
CA ASP A 94 -4.57 -7.79 -0.80
C ASP A 94 -3.54 -8.77 -1.35
N THR A 95 -3.47 -8.82 -2.68
CA THR A 95 -2.46 -9.58 -3.40
C THR A 95 -1.61 -8.63 -4.23
N VAL A 96 -0.31 -8.82 -4.19
CA VAL A 96 0.65 -8.08 -5.00
C VAL A 96 1.42 -9.06 -5.86
N HIS A 97 1.50 -8.78 -7.15
CA HIS A 97 2.37 -9.49 -8.10
C HIS A 97 3.34 -8.50 -8.73
N CYS A 98 4.62 -8.83 -8.67
CA CYS A 98 5.68 -8.11 -9.35
C CYS A 98 6.38 -9.02 -10.35
N LEU A 99 6.59 -8.55 -11.58
CA LEU A 99 7.47 -9.22 -12.55
C LEU A 99 8.81 -8.50 -12.55
N THR A 100 9.85 -9.16 -12.07
CA THR A 100 11.22 -8.63 -12.07
C THR A 100 11.84 -8.71 -13.45
N GLU A 101 12.79 -7.80 -13.72
CA GLU A 101 13.64 -7.92 -14.89
C GLU A 101 14.78 -8.93 -14.60
N GLY A 102 14.64 -10.12 -15.18
CA GLY A 102 15.53 -11.24 -14.92
C GLY A 102 15.15 -12.06 -13.69
N GLU A 103 16.01 -12.99 -13.32
CA GLU A 103 15.82 -13.87 -12.17
C GLU A 103 15.87 -13.07 -10.86
N PRO A 104 14.90 -13.23 -9.95
CA PRO A 104 14.84 -12.45 -8.73
C PRO A 104 15.91 -12.86 -7.71
N ASP A 105 16.55 -11.87 -7.09
CA ASP A 105 17.34 -12.10 -5.88
C ASP A 105 16.39 -12.38 -4.71
N GLN A 106 16.06 -13.66 -4.54
CA GLN A 106 15.05 -14.10 -3.58
C GLN A 106 15.40 -13.71 -2.14
N ALA A 107 16.66 -13.79 -1.76
CA ALA A 107 17.10 -13.46 -0.39
C ALA A 107 16.98 -11.97 -0.11
N ALA A 108 17.50 -11.13 -0.99
CA ALA A 108 17.44 -9.68 -0.82
C ALA A 108 16.00 -9.13 -0.92
N ILE A 109 15.18 -9.70 -1.81
CA ILE A 109 13.76 -9.32 -1.92
C ILE A 109 13.00 -9.72 -0.64
N THR A 110 13.24 -10.91 -0.10
CA THR A 110 12.58 -11.36 1.13
C THR A 110 12.92 -10.43 2.29
N GLU A 111 14.20 -10.15 2.50
CA GLU A 111 14.64 -9.21 3.55
C GLU A 111 14.01 -7.83 3.37
N SER A 112 13.99 -7.32 2.14
CA SER A 112 13.41 -6.01 1.82
C SER A 112 11.91 -5.95 2.11
N VAL A 113 11.17 -7.01 1.79
CA VAL A 113 9.72 -7.12 2.05
C VAL A 113 9.46 -7.19 3.56
N GLU A 114 10.21 -7.99 4.30
CA GLU A 114 10.07 -8.09 5.77
C GLU A 114 10.35 -6.77 6.46
N GLN A 115 11.41 -6.06 6.04
CA GLN A 115 11.71 -4.71 6.54
C GLN A 115 10.57 -3.73 6.25
N MET A 116 10.01 -3.76 5.04
CA MET A 116 8.89 -2.89 4.68
C MET A 116 7.62 -3.20 5.48
N VAL A 117 7.32 -4.47 5.71
CA VAL A 117 6.20 -4.88 6.58
C VAL A 117 6.39 -4.28 7.98
N ALA A 118 7.58 -4.41 8.56
CA ALA A 118 7.90 -3.87 9.88
C ALA A 118 7.76 -2.32 9.92
N GLU A 119 8.13 -1.62 8.86
CA GLU A 119 7.94 -0.17 8.77
C GLU A 119 6.46 0.23 8.72
N VAL A 120 5.65 -0.45 7.93
CA VAL A 120 4.21 -0.18 7.85
C VAL A 120 3.52 -0.51 9.18
N GLN A 121 3.91 -1.57 9.86
CA GLN A 121 3.35 -1.96 11.16
C GLN A 121 3.55 -0.91 12.26
N LYS A 122 4.51 0.00 12.13
CA LYS A 122 4.71 1.09 13.10
C LYS A 122 3.50 2.04 13.19
N TYR A 123 2.74 2.18 12.10
CA TYR A 123 1.56 3.03 12.07
C TYR A 123 0.26 2.28 11.72
N VAL A 124 0.37 1.05 11.23
CA VAL A 124 -0.76 0.14 10.97
C VAL A 124 -0.49 -1.21 11.67
N PRO A 125 -0.73 -1.34 12.98
CA PRO A 125 -0.39 -2.56 13.73
C PRO A 125 -1.05 -3.84 13.20
N GLY A 126 -2.22 -3.71 12.55
CA GLY A 126 -2.95 -4.82 11.94
C GLY A 126 -2.49 -5.23 10.53
N TYR A 127 -1.41 -4.61 10.00
CA TYR A 127 -0.83 -4.97 8.72
C TYR A 127 -0.03 -6.27 8.81
N LYS A 128 -0.35 -7.24 7.97
CA LYS A 128 0.27 -8.58 8.04
C LYS A 128 0.63 -9.08 6.65
N LEU A 129 1.84 -9.61 6.49
CA LEU A 129 2.19 -10.49 5.37
C LEU A 129 1.70 -11.90 5.74
N VAL A 130 0.62 -12.35 5.11
CA VAL A 130 0.01 -13.65 5.41
C VAL A 130 0.77 -14.78 4.73
N ASN A 131 1.27 -14.52 3.52
CA ASN A 131 2.08 -15.46 2.75
C ASN A 131 2.97 -14.69 1.76
N GLY A 132 4.16 -15.21 1.52
CA GLY A 132 5.12 -14.66 0.57
C GLY A 132 6.35 -14.04 1.25
N PRO A 133 7.29 -13.52 0.45
CA PRO A 133 7.29 -13.57 -1.03
C PRO A 133 7.32 -15.00 -1.58
N VAL A 134 6.46 -15.29 -2.56
CA VAL A 134 6.47 -16.54 -3.31
C VAL A 134 7.05 -16.26 -4.69
N PHE A 135 8.07 -17.02 -5.07
CA PHE A 135 8.79 -16.88 -6.33
C PHE A 135 8.35 -17.96 -7.31
N ASP A 136 8.00 -17.53 -8.53
CA ASP A 136 7.66 -18.41 -9.64
C ASP A 136 8.23 -17.81 -10.93
N GLY A 137 9.40 -18.31 -11.35
CA GLY A 137 10.22 -17.65 -12.37
C GLY A 137 10.57 -16.22 -11.92
N ASN A 138 10.29 -15.24 -12.76
CA ASN A 138 10.48 -13.82 -12.45
C ASN A 138 9.28 -13.16 -11.75
N ARG A 139 8.26 -13.93 -11.38
CA ARG A 139 7.10 -13.42 -10.62
C ARG A 139 7.32 -13.54 -9.13
N VAL A 140 7.19 -12.44 -8.43
CA VAL A 140 7.17 -12.34 -6.96
C VAL A 140 5.76 -12.04 -6.50
N SER A 141 5.20 -12.88 -5.65
CA SER A 141 3.82 -12.75 -5.16
C SER A 141 3.78 -12.59 -3.64
N MET A 142 3.01 -11.64 -3.14
CA MET A 142 2.84 -11.36 -1.72
C MET A 142 1.35 -11.25 -1.39
N PHE A 143 0.95 -11.80 -0.25
CA PHE A 143 -0.44 -11.85 0.19
C PHE A 143 -0.55 -11.16 1.54
N MET A 144 -1.34 -10.09 1.59
CA MET A 144 -1.45 -9.20 2.72
C MET A 144 -2.83 -9.30 3.37
N GLU A 145 -2.89 -9.01 4.66
CA GLU A 145 -4.14 -8.77 5.38
C GLU A 145 -4.00 -7.49 6.19
N VAL A 146 -5.05 -6.67 6.22
CA VAL A 146 -5.11 -5.46 7.03
C VAL A 146 -6.30 -5.56 7.98
N GLU A 147 -6.02 -5.79 9.24
CA GLU A 147 -6.99 -5.76 10.33
C GLU A 147 -7.08 -4.33 10.89
N GLY A 148 -8.28 -3.78 10.97
CA GLY A 148 -8.50 -2.48 11.60
C GLY A 148 -8.34 -2.54 13.12
N LEU A 149 -8.12 -1.40 13.76
CA LEU A 149 -7.94 -1.30 15.22
C LEU A 149 -9.18 -1.76 15.99
N GLY A 150 -10.38 -1.53 15.45
CA GLY A 150 -11.62 -1.90 16.09
C GLY A 150 -12.12 -0.87 17.12
N ASP A 151 -11.57 0.35 17.12
CA ASP A 151 -11.95 1.42 18.05
C ASP A 151 -13.30 2.02 17.69
N PHE A 152 -13.41 2.69 16.53
CA PHE A 152 -14.65 3.27 16.01
C PHE A 152 -15.29 2.41 14.92
N LEU A 153 -14.45 1.78 14.10
CA LEU A 153 -14.87 0.93 13.00
C LEU A 153 -14.59 -0.53 13.35
N PRO A 154 -15.43 -1.46 12.84
CA PRO A 154 -15.15 -2.87 13.03
C PRO A 154 -13.80 -3.28 12.42
N LYS A 155 -13.18 -4.31 12.98
CA LYS A 155 -11.87 -4.81 12.52
C LYS A 155 -11.79 -5.16 11.04
N TYR A 156 -12.91 -5.55 10.41
CA TYR A 156 -12.95 -5.80 8.98
C TYR A 156 -12.78 -4.52 8.12
N ALA A 157 -12.95 -3.33 8.71
CA ALA A 157 -12.78 -2.05 8.04
C ALA A 157 -11.32 -1.56 8.03
N GLY A 158 -10.35 -2.45 7.94
CA GLY A 158 -8.93 -2.14 7.84
C GLY A 158 -8.58 -1.22 6.66
N ASN A 159 -9.39 -1.25 5.60
CA ASN A 159 -9.25 -0.32 4.47
C ASN A 159 -9.51 1.15 4.86
N LEU A 160 -10.37 1.43 5.82
CA LEU A 160 -10.61 2.78 6.30
C LEU A 160 -9.52 3.19 7.31
N ASP A 161 -9.18 2.31 8.23
CA ASP A 161 -8.17 2.58 9.26
C ASP A 161 -6.78 2.83 8.65
N ILE A 162 -6.37 2.08 7.61
CA ILE A 162 -5.06 2.30 6.99
C ILE A 162 -4.96 3.69 6.35
N MET A 163 -6.06 4.24 5.82
CA MET A 163 -6.07 5.59 5.22
C MET A 163 -5.86 6.67 6.28
N THR A 164 -6.56 6.57 7.41
CA THR A 164 -6.42 7.53 8.51
C THR A 164 -5.07 7.41 9.19
N ALA A 165 -4.57 6.19 9.42
CA ALA A 165 -3.26 5.93 10.00
C ALA A 165 -2.13 6.46 9.11
N ALA A 166 -2.20 6.25 7.80
CA ALA A 166 -1.22 6.78 6.86
C ALA A 166 -1.23 8.31 6.80
N ALA A 167 -2.43 8.93 6.83
CA ALA A 167 -2.55 10.38 6.85
C ALA A 167 -1.95 10.98 8.15
N LEU A 168 -2.23 10.39 9.30
CA LEU A 168 -1.66 10.80 10.58
C LEU A 168 -0.12 10.65 10.56
N ARG A 169 0.39 9.49 10.14
CA ARG A 169 1.84 9.28 10.03
C ARG A 169 2.52 10.29 9.09
N THR A 170 1.86 10.63 7.99
CA THR A 170 2.36 11.67 7.08
C THR A 170 2.43 13.02 7.75
N ALA A 171 1.42 13.41 8.53
CA ALA A 171 1.44 14.66 9.29
C ALA A 171 2.56 14.67 10.34
N ASP A 172 2.76 13.56 11.07
CA ASP A 172 3.86 13.42 12.02
C ASP A 172 5.22 13.59 11.34
N MET A 173 5.41 12.97 10.17
CA MET A 173 6.65 13.11 9.40
C MET A 173 6.89 14.57 8.93
N PHE A 174 5.83 15.32 8.59
CA PHE A 174 5.97 16.75 8.31
C PHE A 174 6.40 17.52 9.56
N ALA A 175 5.80 17.25 10.73
CA ALA A 175 6.17 17.87 11.99
C ALA A 175 7.65 17.57 12.35
N GLU A 176 8.09 16.33 12.17
CA GLU A 176 9.50 15.94 12.36
C GLU A 176 10.46 16.77 11.48
N GLU A 177 10.09 17.07 10.23
CA GLU A 177 10.92 17.87 9.33
C GLU A 177 10.91 19.37 9.69
N VAL A 178 9.80 19.88 10.26
CA VAL A 178 9.75 21.22 10.84
C VAL A 178 10.68 21.32 12.04
N ASP A 179 10.63 20.35 12.96
CA ASP A 179 11.48 20.31 14.15
C ASP A 179 12.98 20.23 13.81
N LYS A 180 13.32 19.57 12.70
CA LYS A 180 14.69 19.50 12.17
C LYS A 180 15.12 20.77 11.40
N ASN A 181 14.26 21.78 11.29
CA ASN A 181 14.44 22.99 10.49
C ASN A 181 14.70 22.73 8.99
N VAL A 182 14.20 21.62 8.46
CA VAL A 182 14.23 21.31 7.01
C VAL A 182 13.11 22.05 6.29
N ILE A 183 11.98 22.28 6.99
CA ILE A 183 10.81 23.02 6.53
C ILE A 183 10.59 24.19 7.47
N SER A 184 10.29 25.38 6.93
CA SER A 184 9.74 26.51 7.66
C SER A 184 8.25 26.65 7.35
N LEU A 185 7.43 26.77 8.40
CA LEU A 185 6.00 27.11 8.28
C LEU A 185 5.80 28.58 8.01
#